data_e3e876a8e0ea6a56a559f90f684196ec
#
_entry.id   e3e876a8e0ea6a56a559f90f684196ec
#
_cell.length_a   1.000
_cell.length_b   1.000
_cell.length_c   1.000
_cell.angle_alpha   90.00
_cell.angle_beta   90.00
_cell.angle_gamma   90.00
#
_symmetry.space_group_name_H-M   'P 1'
#
loop_
_entity.id
_entity.type
_entity.pdbx_description
1 polymer ?
#
loop_
_entity_poly.entity_id
_entity_poly.type
_entity_poly.pdbx_seq_one_letter_code
_entity_poly.pdbx_strand_id
1 'polypeptide(L)'
;KKKSDNEGHAAMIEASKNGALKTNNEPAVIGSAYMEDRSINPIIGGDLNTQKVWLAYIQAHNDRDLDKITAINTTDWEAYLPDGNVLKGPDAQTELLNTWFKTSNPKWEVSWMITNNSKNEEGVMDQWLTTGNNLSDTDEEGNETVQHQVHDIQFVDGKIKKINIV
;
A
#
# COMPACT_ATOMS: atom_id res chain seq x y z
N LYS A 1 -5.50 22.21 3.21
CA LYS A 1 -6.23 20.97 2.81
C LYS A 1 -5.52 19.69 3.26
N LYS A 2 -4.18 19.58 3.15
CA LYS A 2 -3.41 18.37 3.54
C LYS A 2 -3.46 18.03 5.06
N LYS A 3 -3.75 18.98 5.92
CA LYS A 3 -3.79 18.74 7.39
C LYS A 3 -5.08 18.04 7.82
N SER A 4 -6.20 18.30 7.14
CA SER A 4 -7.51 17.74 7.48
C SER A 4 -7.63 16.23 7.19
N ASP A 5 -6.99 15.75 6.13
CA ASP A 5 -7.11 14.35 5.71
C ASP A 5 -6.37 13.41 6.67
N ASN A 6 -5.24 13.88 7.21
CA ASN A 6 -4.45 13.09 8.18
C ASN A 6 -5.11 13.07 9.58
N GLU A 7 -5.79 14.14 9.97
CA GLU A 7 -6.53 14.21 11.23
C GLU A 7 -7.78 13.30 11.20
N GLY A 8 -8.51 13.29 10.07
CA GLY A 8 -9.66 12.40 9.89
C GLY A 8 -9.27 10.93 9.91
N HIS A 9 -8.14 10.58 9.29
CA HIS A 9 -7.64 9.21 9.27
C HIS A 9 -7.16 8.77 10.67
N ALA A 10 -6.46 9.63 11.39
CA ALA A 10 -6.03 9.35 12.77
C ALA A 10 -7.23 9.17 13.71
N ALA A 11 -8.28 9.99 13.57
CA ALA A 11 -9.52 9.87 14.33
C ALA A 11 -10.27 8.57 14.06
N MET A 12 -10.31 8.10 12.80
CA MET A 12 -10.91 6.83 12.43
C MET A 12 -10.15 5.63 13.03
N ILE A 13 -8.83 5.67 13.03
CA ILE A 13 -8.00 4.63 13.67
C ILE A 13 -8.19 4.63 15.20
N GLU A 14 -8.26 5.79 15.80
CA GLU A 14 -8.49 5.93 17.25
C GLU A 14 -9.87 5.42 17.66
N ALA A 15 -10.91 5.78 16.92
CA ALA A 15 -12.27 5.27 17.12
C ALA A 15 -12.33 3.73 16.97
N SER A 16 -11.60 3.16 16.03
CA SER A 16 -11.45 1.72 15.85
C SER A 16 -10.80 1.04 17.05
N LYS A 17 -9.81 1.68 17.69
CA LYS A 17 -9.13 1.18 18.88
C LYS A 17 -9.98 1.28 20.15
N ASN A 18 -10.76 2.34 20.28
CA ASN A 18 -11.52 2.64 21.48
C ASN A 18 -12.85 1.90 21.61
N GLY A 19 -13.12 0.98 20.69
CA GLY A 19 -14.24 0.03 20.85
C GLY A 19 -15.62 0.60 20.63
N ALA A 20 -15.76 1.73 19.92
CA ALA A 20 -17.05 2.19 19.42
C ALA A 20 -17.69 1.18 18.43
N LEU A 21 -16.91 0.19 17.98
CA LEU A 21 -17.33 -0.93 17.12
C LEU A 21 -17.26 -2.28 17.87
N LYS A 22 -17.28 -2.30 19.20
CA LYS A 22 -17.28 -3.54 19.97
C LYS A 22 -18.62 -4.26 19.83
N THR A 23 -18.73 -5.06 18.80
CA THR A 23 -19.59 -6.24 18.80
C THR A 23 -18.77 -7.40 18.28
N ASN A 24 -18.23 -8.21 19.16
CA ASN A 24 -17.39 -9.40 18.99
C ASN A 24 -15.89 -9.11 18.73
N ASN A 25 -15.03 -9.77 19.52
CA ASN A 25 -13.57 -9.69 19.48
C ASN A 25 -12.92 -10.30 18.21
N GLU A 26 -13.70 -10.70 17.22
CA GLU A 26 -13.21 -11.32 15.99
C GLU A 26 -13.35 -10.36 14.80
N PRO A 27 -12.31 -10.26 13.93
CA PRO A 27 -12.39 -9.49 12.71
C PRO A 27 -13.53 -9.99 11.82
N ALA A 28 -14.25 -9.08 11.16
CA ALA A 28 -15.30 -9.43 10.21
C ALA A 28 -14.73 -10.17 9.00
N VAL A 29 -15.42 -11.18 8.53
CA VAL A 29 -15.16 -11.79 7.21
C VAL A 29 -15.64 -10.83 6.15
N ILE A 30 -14.73 -10.44 5.25
CA ILE A 30 -14.97 -9.45 4.19
C ILE A 30 -14.80 -10.01 2.78
N GLY A 31 -14.35 -11.26 2.64
CA GLY A 31 -14.12 -11.89 1.35
C GLY A 31 -13.70 -13.34 1.48
N SER A 32 -13.28 -13.90 0.35
CA SER A 32 -12.87 -15.31 0.22
C SER A 32 -11.62 -15.42 -0.63
N ALA A 33 -10.64 -16.20 -0.18
CA ALA A 33 -9.45 -16.57 -0.92
C ALA A 33 -9.56 -18.02 -1.39
N TYR A 34 -9.37 -18.24 -2.68
CA TYR A 34 -9.39 -19.55 -3.29
C TYR A 34 -7.97 -20.09 -3.40
N MET A 35 -7.72 -21.22 -2.75
CA MET A 35 -6.40 -21.82 -2.64
C MET A 35 -6.12 -22.80 -3.81
N GLU A 36 -4.86 -23.16 -4.01
CA GLU A 36 -4.45 -24.11 -5.06
C GLU A 36 -5.11 -25.49 -4.94
N ASP A 37 -5.32 -25.95 -3.70
CA ASP A 37 -6.03 -27.21 -3.39
C ASP A 37 -7.56 -27.11 -3.55
N ARG A 38 -8.08 -25.98 -4.03
CA ARG A 38 -9.51 -25.64 -4.18
C ARG A 38 -10.24 -25.41 -2.87
N SER A 39 -9.56 -25.39 -1.74
CA SER A 39 -10.17 -24.93 -0.48
C SER A 39 -10.42 -23.42 -0.52
N ILE A 40 -11.29 -22.95 0.35
CA ILE A 40 -11.64 -21.54 0.46
C ILE A 40 -11.28 -21.06 1.88
N ASN A 41 -10.42 -20.06 1.95
CA ASN A 41 -10.09 -19.41 3.20
C ASN A 41 -10.83 -18.06 3.32
N PRO A 42 -11.28 -17.68 4.52
CA PRO A 42 -11.86 -16.36 4.70
C PRO A 42 -10.80 -15.26 4.57
N ILE A 43 -11.17 -14.17 3.93
CA ILE A 43 -10.46 -12.89 4.03
C ILE A 43 -11.16 -12.10 5.13
N ILE A 44 -10.40 -11.64 6.09
CA ILE A 44 -10.90 -10.88 7.24
C ILE A 44 -10.40 -9.45 7.23
N GLY A 45 -11.08 -8.55 7.94
CA GLY A 45 -10.61 -7.18 8.15
C GLY A 45 -9.24 -7.17 8.82
N GLY A 46 -8.36 -6.28 8.37
CA GLY A 46 -6.97 -6.21 8.82
C GLY A 46 -6.69 -5.06 9.80
N ASP A 47 -5.41 -4.84 10.10
CA ASP A 47 -4.95 -3.79 10.99
C ASP A 47 -4.89 -2.44 10.26
N LEU A 48 -5.65 -1.46 10.76
CA LEU A 48 -5.67 -0.10 10.21
C LEU A 48 -4.29 0.61 10.29
N ASN A 49 -3.34 0.11 11.06
CA ASN A 49 -1.98 0.67 11.07
C ASN A 49 -1.27 0.51 9.72
N THR A 50 -1.63 -0.50 8.91
CA THR A 50 -1.09 -0.64 7.54
C THR A 50 -1.40 0.57 6.67
N GLN A 51 -2.55 1.19 6.88
CA GLN A 51 -2.96 2.41 6.17
C GLN A 51 -2.04 3.59 6.52
N LYS A 52 -1.65 3.73 7.80
CA LYS A 52 -0.68 4.76 8.22
C LYS A 52 0.67 4.60 7.54
N VAL A 53 1.14 3.35 7.47
CA VAL A 53 2.42 3.04 6.80
C VAL A 53 2.34 3.39 5.32
N TRP A 54 1.26 3.02 4.65
CA TRP A 54 1.06 3.36 3.23
C TRP A 54 1.00 4.88 2.99
N LEU A 55 0.26 5.62 3.81
CA LEU A 55 0.20 7.08 3.69
C LEU A 55 1.57 7.73 3.90
N ALA A 56 2.37 7.23 4.85
CA ALA A 56 3.74 7.69 5.05
C ALA A 56 4.64 7.37 3.84
N TYR A 57 4.45 6.20 3.23
CA TYR A 57 5.17 5.77 2.03
C TYR A 57 4.84 6.65 0.83
N ILE A 58 3.56 6.94 0.59
CA ILE A 58 3.11 7.86 -0.46
C ILE A 58 3.63 9.28 -0.21
N GLN A 59 3.59 9.76 1.03
CA GLN A 59 4.13 11.09 1.36
C GLN A 59 5.63 11.15 1.11
N ALA A 60 6.38 10.10 1.45
CA ALA A 60 7.81 10.02 1.17
C ALA A 60 8.13 10.06 -0.34
N HIS A 61 7.29 9.42 -1.19
CA HIS A 61 7.40 9.53 -2.64
C HIS A 61 7.17 10.97 -3.11
N ASN A 62 6.11 11.62 -2.63
CA ASN A 62 5.78 12.99 -2.98
C ASN A 62 6.84 14.00 -2.48
N ASP A 63 7.50 13.70 -1.37
CA ASP A 63 8.58 14.49 -0.79
C ASP A 63 9.96 14.17 -1.41
N ARG A 64 10.05 13.14 -2.27
CA ARG A 64 11.32 12.66 -2.87
C ARG A 64 12.30 12.13 -1.83
N ASP A 65 11.81 11.63 -0.71
CA ASP A 65 12.60 11.10 0.40
C ASP A 65 12.91 9.61 0.18
N LEU A 66 13.94 9.33 -0.63
CA LEU A 66 14.34 7.97 -0.98
C LEU A 66 14.79 7.15 0.24
N ASP A 67 15.44 7.76 1.22
CA ASP A 67 15.89 7.08 2.43
C ASP A 67 14.70 6.60 3.27
N LYS A 68 13.67 7.42 3.39
CA LYS A 68 12.44 7.05 4.09
C LYS A 68 11.67 5.95 3.36
N ILE A 69 11.60 6.01 2.03
CA ILE A 69 11.01 4.95 1.20
C ILE A 69 11.71 3.62 1.48
N THR A 70 13.04 3.60 1.41
CA THR A 70 13.86 2.41 1.68
C THR A 70 13.64 1.89 3.11
N ALA A 71 13.57 2.77 4.10
CA ALA A 71 13.36 2.38 5.50
C ALA A 71 11.99 1.74 5.76
N ILE A 72 10.96 2.09 5.00
CA ILE A 72 9.62 1.49 5.11
C ILE A 72 9.56 0.11 4.45
N ASN A 73 10.39 -0.17 3.46
CA ASN A 73 10.46 -1.47 2.79
C ASN A 73 11.24 -2.50 3.62
N THR A 74 10.92 -3.78 3.42
CA THR A 74 11.79 -4.88 3.85
C THR A 74 13.03 -4.94 2.96
N THR A 75 14.08 -5.62 3.42
CA THR A 75 15.32 -5.80 2.63
C THR A 75 15.13 -6.65 1.38
N ASP A 76 14.13 -7.54 1.38
CA ASP A 76 13.72 -8.39 0.27
C ASP A 76 12.50 -7.88 -0.48
N TRP A 77 12.25 -6.57 -0.39
CA TRP A 77 11.15 -5.90 -1.07
C TRP A 77 11.13 -6.17 -2.58
N GLU A 78 9.93 -6.32 -3.12
CA GLU A 78 9.70 -6.44 -4.57
C GLU A 78 8.41 -5.76 -5.00
N ALA A 79 8.37 -5.32 -6.27
CA ALA A 79 7.17 -4.77 -6.89
C ALA A 79 6.95 -5.34 -8.28
N TYR A 80 5.70 -5.64 -8.56
CA TYR A 80 5.22 -6.12 -9.86
C TYR A 80 4.48 -4.98 -10.54
N LEU A 81 5.03 -4.51 -11.66
CA LEU A 81 4.55 -3.34 -12.38
C LEU A 81 3.49 -3.70 -13.43
N PRO A 82 2.64 -2.75 -13.85
CA PRO A 82 1.57 -3.01 -14.82
C PRO A 82 2.07 -3.49 -16.18
N ASP A 83 3.30 -3.17 -16.56
CA ASP A 83 3.95 -3.57 -17.82
C ASP A 83 4.57 -4.98 -17.77
N GLY A 84 4.43 -5.67 -16.63
CA GLY A 84 4.99 -7.00 -16.39
C GLY A 84 6.42 -7.02 -15.87
N ASN A 85 7.06 -5.86 -15.72
CA ASN A 85 8.37 -5.77 -15.10
C ASN A 85 8.30 -6.03 -13.60
N VAL A 86 9.37 -6.57 -13.05
CA VAL A 86 9.51 -6.83 -11.61
C VAL A 86 10.75 -6.10 -11.11
N LEU A 87 10.55 -5.27 -10.08
CA LEU A 87 11.64 -4.65 -9.32
C LEU A 87 11.95 -5.52 -8.11
N LYS A 88 13.21 -5.81 -7.87
CA LYS A 88 13.67 -6.61 -6.73
C LYS A 88 14.71 -5.83 -5.94
N GLY A 89 14.40 -5.62 -4.67
CA GLY A 89 15.28 -4.96 -3.72
C GLY A 89 15.22 -3.44 -3.74
N PRO A 90 15.67 -2.80 -2.65
CA PRO A 90 15.63 -1.36 -2.48
C PRO A 90 16.46 -0.57 -3.52
N ASP A 91 17.59 -1.13 -3.96
CA ASP A 91 18.47 -0.44 -4.92
C ASP A 91 17.80 -0.27 -6.28
N ALA A 92 17.08 -1.29 -6.77
CA ALA A 92 16.35 -1.21 -8.04
C ALA A 92 15.24 -0.14 -7.97
N GLN A 93 14.53 -0.05 -6.85
CA GLN A 93 13.52 0.98 -6.64
C GLN A 93 14.14 2.38 -6.58
N THR A 94 15.21 2.54 -5.82
CA THR A 94 15.91 3.83 -5.68
C THR A 94 16.41 4.33 -7.03
N GLU A 95 16.98 3.46 -7.85
CA GLU A 95 17.45 3.81 -9.20
C GLU A 95 16.29 4.25 -10.10
N LEU A 96 15.18 3.47 -10.13
CA LEU A 96 13.99 3.81 -10.90
C LEU A 96 13.41 5.17 -10.48
N LEU A 97 13.18 5.37 -9.19
CA LEU A 97 12.57 6.59 -8.66
C LEU A 97 13.49 7.80 -8.87
N ASN A 98 14.79 7.64 -8.64
CA ASN A 98 15.75 8.73 -8.82
C ASN A 98 15.79 9.22 -10.29
N THR A 99 15.74 8.29 -11.24
CA THR A 99 15.66 8.62 -12.67
C THR A 99 14.32 9.30 -12.99
N TRP A 100 13.21 8.74 -12.50
CA TRP A 100 11.88 9.27 -12.76
C TRP A 100 11.71 10.68 -12.22
N PHE A 101 12.14 10.93 -10.97
CA PHE A 101 12.05 12.25 -10.34
C PHE A 101 12.87 13.34 -11.01
N LYS A 102 13.90 12.95 -11.79
CA LYS A 102 14.72 13.89 -12.59
C LYS A 102 14.10 14.22 -13.95
N THR A 103 13.31 13.30 -14.50
CA THR A 103 12.78 13.42 -15.87
C THR A 103 11.33 13.90 -15.92
N SER A 104 10.60 13.78 -14.82
CA SER A 104 9.22 14.25 -14.72
C SER A 104 8.85 14.57 -13.28
N ASN A 105 7.59 14.87 -13.02
CA ASN A 105 7.12 15.26 -11.69
C ASN A 105 5.92 14.40 -11.24
N PRO A 106 6.12 13.09 -10.98
CA PRO A 106 5.04 12.23 -10.52
C PRO A 106 4.55 12.61 -9.12
N LYS A 107 3.24 12.54 -8.94
CA LYS A 107 2.56 12.76 -7.66
C LYS A 107 1.50 11.69 -7.45
N TRP A 108 1.44 11.19 -6.23
CA TRP A 108 0.46 10.17 -5.84
C TRP A 108 -0.54 10.74 -4.84
N GLU A 109 -1.79 10.37 -5.04
CA GLU A 109 -2.88 10.69 -4.12
C GLU A 109 -3.70 9.43 -3.84
N VAL A 110 -3.89 9.11 -2.56
CA VAL A 110 -4.67 7.94 -2.15
C VAL A 110 -6.16 8.28 -2.23
N SER A 111 -6.94 7.46 -2.93
CA SER A 111 -8.39 7.60 -3.07
C SER A 111 -9.16 6.76 -2.06
N TRP A 112 -8.72 5.53 -1.82
CA TRP A 112 -9.33 4.61 -0.85
C TRP A 112 -8.35 3.54 -0.40
N MET A 113 -8.62 2.92 0.75
CA MET A 113 -7.80 1.87 1.34
C MET A 113 -8.67 0.83 2.05
N ILE A 114 -8.34 -0.45 1.85
CA ILE A 114 -8.99 -1.59 2.50
C ILE A 114 -7.91 -2.48 3.10
N THR A 115 -7.88 -2.61 4.44
CA THR A 115 -6.99 -3.56 5.12
C THR A 115 -7.64 -4.93 5.12
N ASN A 116 -6.86 -5.95 4.75
CA ASN A 116 -7.35 -7.32 4.72
C ASN A 116 -6.24 -8.31 5.09
N ASN A 117 -6.64 -9.41 5.73
CA ASN A 117 -5.74 -10.48 6.11
C ASN A 117 -6.30 -11.80 5.61
N SER A 118 -5.44 -12.68 5.14
CA SER A 118 -5.81 -14.03 4.73
C SER A 118 -4.69 -15.02 5.00
N LYS A 119 -5.04 -16.28 5.20
CA LYS A 119 -4.03 -17.34 5.28
C LYS A 119 -3.48 -17.64 3.89
N ASN A 120 -2.15 -17.74 3.80
CA ASN A 120 -1.45 -18.20 2.61
C ASN A 120 -1.49 -19.73 2.49
N GLU A 121 -0.84 -20.29 1.44
CA GLU A 121 -0.76 -21.73 1.19
C GLU A 121 -0.08 -22.51 2.31
N GLU A 122 0.77 -21.87 3.12
CA GLU A 122 1.43 -22.46 4.28
C GLU A 122 0.59 -22.36 5.57
N GLY A 123 -0.62 -21.79 5.50
CA GLY A 123 -1.50 -21.57 6.65
C GLY A 123 -1.10 -20.39 7.55
N VAL A 124 -0.16 -19.56 7.10
CA VAL A 124 0.29 -18.36 7.82
C VAL A 124 -0.59 -17.18 7.43
N MET A 125 -0.97 -16.37 8.42
CA MET A 125 -1.78 -15.17 8.20
C MET A 125 -0.91 -14.06 7.60
N ASP A 126 -1.20 -13.69 6.34
CA ASP A 126 -0.57 -12.56 5.67
C ASP A 126 -1.41 -11.29 5.88
N GLN A 127 -0.71 -10.16 6.05
CA GLN A 127 -1.32 -8.84 6.15
C GLN A 127 -1.23 -8.12 4.81
N TRP A 128 -2.38 -7.66 4.32
CA TRP A 128 -2.51 -6.98 3.04
C TRP A 128 -3.24 -5.64 3.18
N LEU A 129 -2.92 -4.74 2.28
CA LEU A 129 -3.65 -3.50 2.02
C LEU A 129 -3.95 -3.41 0.53
N THR A 130 -5.22 -3.31 0.18
CA THR A 130 -5.64 -3.01 -1.20
C THR A 130 -6.06 -1.55 -1.26
N THR A 131 -5.52 -0.79 -2.20
CA THR A 131 -5.72 0.67 -2.24
C THR A 131 -5.77 1.20 -3.66
N GLY A 132 -6.69 2.14 -3.89
CA GLY A 132 -6.75 2.92 -5.12
C GLY A 132 -5.98 4.22 -4.98
N ASN A 133 -5.13 4.52 -5.96
CA ASN A 133 -4.30 5.73 -5.98
C ASN A 133 -4.39 6.41 -7.34
N ASN A 134 -4.38 7.73 -7.34
CA ASN A 134 -4.18 8.52 -8.54
C ASN A 134 -2.70 8.87 -8.67
N LEU A 135 -2.11 8.55 -9.80
CA LEU A 135 -0.79 9.01 -10.19
C LEU A 135 -0.95 10.08 -11.26
N SER A 136 -0.57 11.30 -10.95
CA SER A 136 -0.41 12.37 -11.95
C SER A 136 1.08 12.56 -12.23
N ASP A 137 1.42 12.75 -13.47
CA ASP A 137 2.79 13.00 -13.89
C ASP A 137 2.83 14.12 -14.92
N THR A 138 3.81 15.02 -14.79
CA THR A 138 4.03 16.13 -15.70
C THR A 138 5.42 15.97 -16.30
N ASP A 139 5.50 15.83 -17.63
CA ASP A 139 6.76 15.71 -18.34
C ASP A 139 7.51 17.05 -18.44
N GLU A 140 8.70 17.02 -19.03
CA GLU A 140 9.54 18.20 -19.23
C GLU A 140 8.90 19.26 -20.16
N GLU A 141 7.97 18.84 -21.01
CA GLU A 141 7.23 19.72 -21.93
C GLU A 141 5.98 20.34 -21.29
N GLY A 142 5.65 19.93 -20.03
CA GLY A 142 4.48 20.39 -19.29
C GLY A 142 3.20 19.61 -19.59
N ASN A 143 3.28 18.47 -20.30
CA ASN A 143 2.13 17.61 -20.53
C ASN A 143 1.81 16.80 -19.27
N GLU A 144 0.58 16.87 -18.80
CA GLU A 144 0.11 16.13 -17.63
C GLU A 144 -0.63 14.87 -18.06
N THR A 145 -0.30 13.75 -17.39
CA THR A 145 -1.04 12.49 -17.46
C THR A 145 -1.58 12.12 -16.10
N VAL A 146 -2.76 11.49 -16.06
CA VAL A 146 -3.36 10.96 -14.84
C VAL A 146 -3.69 9.50 -15.05
N GLN A 147 -3.22 8.65 -14.13
CA GLN A 147 -3.51 7.22 -14.10
C GLN A 147 -4.20 6.86 -12.80
N HIS A 148 -5.20 6.00 -12.90
CA HIS A 148 -5.83 5.38 -11.75
C HIS A 148 -5.22 3.99 -11.55
N GLN A 149 -4.59 3.76 -10.41
CA GLN A 149 -3.88 2.52 -10.11
C GLN A 149 -4.48 1.85 -8.88
N VAL A 150 -4.59 0.54 -8.93
CA VAL A 150 -4.86 -0.28 -7.75
C VAL A 150 -3.57 -0.95 -7.32
N HIS A 151 -3.23 -0.78 -6.06
CA HIS A 151 -2.07 -1.43 -5.44
C HIS A 151 -2.55 -2.46 -4.44
N ASP A 152 -1.95 -3.63 -4.47
CA ASP A 152 -2.15 -4.68 -3.47
C ASP A 152 -0.82 -4.92 -2.76
N ILE A 153 -0.77 -4.59 -1.48
CA ILE A 153 0.46 -4.46 -0.71
C ILE A 153 0.50 -5.49 0.41
N GLN A 154 1.55 -6.29 0.45
CA GLN A 154 1.84 -7.20 1.55
C GLN A 154 2.77 -6.53 2.58
N PHE A 155 2.40 -6.65 3.85
CA PHE A 155 3.18 -6.17 4.99
C PHE A 155 3.75 -7.35 5.78
N VAL A 156 4.98 -7.19 6.22
CA VAL A 156 5.66 -8.09 7.15
C VAL A 156 6.32 -7.25 8.23
N ASP A 157 6.01 -7.53 9.50
CA ASP A 157 6.56 -6.80 10.65
C ASP A 157 6.42 -5.26 10.54
N GLY A 158 5.29 -4.81 10.02
CA GLY A 158 4.98 -3.39 9.84
C GLY A 158 5.70 -2.72 8.67
N LYS A 159 6.42 -3.47 7.84
CA LYS A 159 7.11 -2.98 6.64
C LYS A 159 6.50 -3.54 5.37
N ILE A 160 6.71 -2.84 4.27
CA ILE A 160 6.22 -3.25 2.96
C ILE A 160 7.20 -4.28 2.36
N LYS A 161 6.66 -5.48 2.07
CA LYS A 161 7.42 -6.57 1.44
C LYS A 161 7.17 -6.67 -0.06
N LYS A 162 5.92 -6.54 -0.48
CA LYS A 162 5.51 -6.74 -1.86
C LYS A 162 4.44 -5.75 -2.27
N ILE A 163 4.54 -5.25 -3.49
CA ILE A 163 3.52 -4.41 -4.10
C ILE A 163 3.16 -4.98 -5.47
N ASN A 164 1.88 -5.27 -5.69
CA ASN A 164 1.34 -5.54 -7.01
C ASN A 164 0.61 -4.28 -7.50
N ILE A 165 0.91 -3.82 -8.69
CA ILE A 165 0.33 -2.60 -9.28
C ILE A 165 -0.43 -2.96 -10.56
N VAL A 166 -1.68 -2.60 -10.60
CA VAL A 166 -2.54 -2.76 -11.78
C VAL A 166 -3.28 -1.46 -12.13
#